data_d8b68b6d26f2b98a43a0a187211a0449
#
_entry.id   d8b68b6d26f2b98a43a0a187211a0449
#
_cell.length_a   1.000
_cell.length_b   1.000
_cell.length_c   1.000
_cell.angle_alpha   90.00
_cell.angle_beta   90.00
_cell.angle_gamma   90.00
#
_symmetry.space_group_name_H-M   'P 1'
#
loop_
_entity.id
_entity.type
_entity.pdbx_description
1 polymer ?
#
loop_
_entity_poly.entity_id
_entity_poly.type
_entity_poly.pdbx_seq_one_letter_code
_entity_poly.pdbx_strand_id
1 'polypeptide(L)'
;MSSLFVCPLCGGALTRREGSYLCPAGHCFDIAREGYTYLLPVNRKHSKTPGDDKAMAAARHAFLEKGYYAPLCEELCQLAVELTGDAPAVLDNGCGEGYYTAGIYRALCAAGKTPVMAGIDISKPILRLAAKREKNVQFAVASSYRLPAADGSVDLLINCFSPLAIEEFRRVLRPGGHFIYVVPGEMHLWEMKQVLYDHPYVNEVKETPYEGFRYVSIRHITDVIHLEDPADIQALFGMTPYCWKTPKAGVEKLCKLTQLDCRIAFDIHVFEKER
;
A
#
# COMPACT_ATOMS: atom_id res chain seq x y z
N MET A 1 -8.22 18.14 -14.17
CA MET A 1 -8.04 16.67 -14.11
C MET A 1 -9.18 16.09 -13.28
N SER A 2 -9.79 15.00 -13.76
CA SER A 2 -10.80 14.26 -12.99
C SER A 2 -10.18 13.72 -11.71
N SER A 3 -10.88 13.85 -10.58
CA SER A 3 -10.45 13.27 -9.32
C SER A 3 -11.10 11.91 -9.15
N LEU A 4 -10.34 10.93 -8.61
CA LEU A 4 -10.90 9.66 -8.17
C LEU A 4 -11.62 9.81 -6.81
N PHE A 5 -11.33 10.90 -6.09
CA PHE A 5 -11.85 11.10 -4.75
C PHE A 5 -13.27 11.66 -4.74
N VAL A 6 -14.06 11.19 -3.78
CA VAL A 6 -15.35 11.74 -3.39
C VAL A 6 -15.28 12.42 -2.02
N CYS A 7 -16.19 13.34 -1.78
CA CYS A 7 -16.30 14.07 -0.52
C CYS A 7 -16.65 13.11 0.64
N PRO A 8 -15.83 13.00 1.69
CA PRO A 8 -16.11 12.11 2.81
C PRO A 8 -17.33 12.53 3.65
N LEU A 9 -17.87 13.75 3.44
CA LEU A 9 -19.01 14.28 4.18
C LEU A 9 -20.34 14.04 3.45
N CYS A 10 -20.38 14.22 2.11
CA CYS A 10 -21.62 14.13 1.34
C CYS A 10 -21.58 13.16 0.16
N GLY A 11 -20.46 12.48 -0.12
CA GLY A 11 -20.29 11.56 -1.24
C GLY A 11 -20.17 12.23 -2.62
N GLY A 12 -20.32 13.54 -2.73
CA GLY A 12 -20.20 14.25 -4.00
C GLY A 12 -18.79 14.21 -4.58
N ALA A 13 -18.66 14.16 -5.90
CA ALA A 13 -17.38 14.15 -6.59
C ALA A 13 -16.51 15.35 -6.18
N LEU A 14 -15.23 15.11 -5.95
CA LEU A 14 -14.26 16.16 -5.64
C LEU A 14 -13.60 16.65 -6.93
N THR A 15 -13.59 17.96 -7.13
CA THR A 15 -12.89 18.62 -8.22
C THR A 15 -11.70 19.40 -7.67
N ARG A 16 -10.53 19.20 -8.25
CA ARG A 16 -9.32 19.97 -7.89
C ARG A 16 -9.42 21.37 -8.47
N ARG A 17 -9.30 22.38 -7.60
CA ARG A 17 -9.23 23.80 -7.96
C ARG A 17 -8.07 24.43 -7.18
N GLU A 18 -7.05 24.92 -7.91
CA GLU A 18 -5.85 25.52 -7.32
C GLU A 18 -5.24 24.64 -6.22
N GLY A 19 -5.24 25.07 -4.97
CA GLY A 19 -4.68 24.41 -3.81
C GLY A 19 -5.67 23.55 -3.01
N SER A 20 -6.87 23.23 -3.53
CA SER A 20 -7.91 22.53 -2.77
C SER A 20 -8.73 21.58 -3.65
N TYR A 21 -9.43 20.66 -3.00
CA TYR A 21 -10.52 19.88 -3.57
C TYR A 21 -11.87 20.40 -3.08
N LEU A 22 -12.80 20.64 -4.00
CA LEU A 22 -14.17 21.08 -3.68
C LEU A 22 -15.21 20.10 -4.19
N CYS A 23 -16.29 19.91 -3.42
CA CYS A 23 -17.48 19.19 -3.88
C CYS A 23 -18.61 20.16 -4.25
N PRO A 24 -19.66 19.69 -4.98
CA PRO A 24 -20.80 20.52 -5.35
C PRO A 24 -21.56 21.12 -4.16
N ALA A 25 -21.51 20.48 -2.98
CA ALA A 25 -22.13 20.97 -1.74
C ALA A 25 -21.27 22.02 -1.00
N GLY A 26 -20.13 22.45 -1.57
CA GLY A 26 -19.28 23.50 -1.01
C GLY A 26 -18.26 23.02 0.05
N HIS A 27 -18.16 21.71 0.31
CA HIS A 27 -17.09 21.22 1.21
C HIS A 27 -15.73 21.35 0.52
N CYS A 28 -14.75 21.90 1.26
CA CYS A 28 -13.41 22.19 0.76
C CYS A 28 -12.36 21.44 1.58
N PHE A 29 -11.36 20.88 0.88
CA PHE A 29 -10.27 20.11 1.48
C PHE A 29 -8.95 20.60 0.89
N ASP A 30 -8.11 21.22 1.71
CA ASP A 30 -6.83 21.77 1.28
C ASP A 30 -5.86 20.68 0.81
N ILE A 31 -5.07 21.01 -0.19
CA ILE A 31 -3.95 20.20 -0.64
C ILE A 31 -2.70 20.73 0.08
N ALA A 32 -2.05 19.87 0.84
CA ALA A 32 -0.80 20.22 1.51
C ALA A 32 0.29 20.58 0.48
N ARG A 33 1.29 21.35 0.90
CA ARG A 33 2.42 21.75 0.05
C ARG A 33 3.11 20.56 -0.62
N GLU A 34 3.14 19.41 0.06
CA GLU A 34 3.71 18.18 -0.47
C GLU A 34 2.87 17.54 -1.57
N GLY A 35 1.55 17.79 -1.63
CA GLY A 35 0.63 17.33 -2.68
C GLY A 35 -0.45 16.33 -2.22
N TYR A 36 -0.58 16.01 -0.94
CA TYR A 36 -1.66 15.17 -0.40
C TYR A 36 -2.78 16.02 0.20
N THR A 37 -3.98 15.46 0.31
CA THR A 37 -5.13 16.08 0.99
C THR A 37 -5.56 15.28 2.22
N TYR A 38 -6.39 15.86 3.09
CA TYR A 38 -6.88 15.20 4.29
C TYR A 38 -8.38 14.93 4.16
N LEU A 39 -8.73 13.66 3.88
CA LEU A 39 -10.12 13.20 3.68
C LEU A 39 -10.65 12.34 4.83
N LEU A 40 -9.88 12.17 5.94
CA LEU A 40 -10.34 11.45 7.12
C LEU A 40 -11.13 12.39 8.02
N PRO A 41 -12.45 12.21 8.24
CA PRO A 41 -13.24 13.05 9.14
C PRO A 41 -12.72 13.01 10.58
N VAL A 42 -12.69 14.16 11.25
CA VAL A 42 -12.11 14.31 12.60
C VAL A 42 -12.77 13.39 13.64
N ASN A 43 -14.08 13.18 13.55
CA ASN A 43 -14.86 12.32 14.44
C ASN A 43 -14.60 10.82 14.25
N ARG A 44 -13.78 10.43 13.27
CA ARG A 44 -13.40 9.03 12.96
C ARG A 44 -11.92 8.72 13.21
N LYS A 45 -11.24 9.61 13.89
CA LYS A 45 -9.84 9.40 14.28
C LYS A 45 -9.80 8.70 15.65
N HIS A 46 -9.52 7.40 15.66
CA HIS A 46 -9.46 6.59 16.88
C HIS A 46 -8.10 6.61 17.60
N SER A 47 -7.06 7.17 16.98
CA SER A 47 -5.72 7.32 17.55
C SER A 47 -5.15 8.70 17.24
N LYS A 48 -4.27 9.22 18.12
CA LYS A 48 -3.54 10.49 17.86
C LYS A 48 -2.57 10.35 16.69
N THR A 49 -1.94 9.18 16.54
CA THR A 49 -0.97 8.86 15.48
C THR A 49 -1.29 7.48 14.89
N PRO A 50 -2.31 7.39 14.00
CA PRO A 50 -2.65 6.12 13.36
C PRO A 50 -1.63 5.78 12.27
N GLY A 51 -1.40 4.48 12.05
CA GLY A 51 -0.47 3.95 11.04
C GLY A 51 1.00 4.13 11.43
N ASP A 52 1.87 4.10 10.43
CA ASP A 52 3.31 4.26 10.62
C ASP A 52 3.64 5.62 11.23
N ASP A 53 4.45 5.62 12.28
CA ASP A 53 5.04 6.83 12.81
C ASP A 53 6.20 7.34 11.93
N LYS A 54 6.86 8.42 12.35
CA LYS A 54 7.97 8.99 11.59
C LYS A 54 9.17 8.07 11.47
N ALA A 55 9.46 7.27 12.51
CA ALA A 55 10.60 6.37 12.54
C ALA A 55 10.35 5.18 11.60
N MET A 56 9.17 4.57 11.65
CA MET A 56 8.76 3.52 10.73
C MET A 56 8.75 3.99 9.28
N ALA A 57 8.20 5.18 9.02
CA ALA A 57 8.19 5.78 7.67
C ALA A 57 9.61 5.99 7.13
N ALA A 58 10.53 6.46 7.98
CA ALA A 58 11.94 6.63 7.60
C ALA A 58 12.66 5.30 7.35
N ALA A 59 12.43 4.29 8.20
CA ALA A 59 12.99 2.95 8.04
C ALA A 59 12.50 2.30 6.74
N ARG A 60 11.18 2.36 6.49
CA ARG A 60 10.58 1.85 5.25
C ARG A 60 11.15 2.53 4.02
N HIS A 61 11.26 3.85 4.03
CA HIS A 61 11.84 4.62 2.93
C HIS A 61 13.29 4.22 2.68
N ALA A 62 14.13 4.19 3.72
CA ALA A 62 15.53 3.81 3.59
C ALA A 62 15.71 2.39 3.00
N PHE A 63 14.88 1.45 3.41
CA PHE A 63 14.92 0.07 2.94
C PHE A 63 14.45 -0.06 1.48
N LEU A 64 13.28 0.50 1.16
CA LEU A 64 12.69 0.37 -0.18
C LEU A 64 13.50 1.10 -1.26
N GLU A 65 14.15 2.23 -0.94
CA GLU A 65 15.01 2.96 -1.87
C GLU A 65 16.24 2.16 -2.32
N LYS A 66 16.68 1.18 -1.52
CA LYS A 66 17.78 0.27 -1.89
C LYS A 66 17.33 -0.86 -2.84
N GLY A 67 16.04 -0.95 -3.15
CA GLY A 67 15.50 -1.89 -4.13
C GLY A 67 15.35 -3.33 -3.64
N TYR A 68 15.49 -3.59 -2.34
CA TYR A 68 15.37 -4.96 -1.80
C TYR A 68 14.02 -5.62 -2.10
N TYR A 69 12.96 -4.84 -2.32
CA TYR A 69 11.64 -5.34 -2.71
C TYR A 69 11.30 -5.01 -4.17
N ALA A 70 12.31 -4.76 -5.01
CA ALA A 70 12.11 -4.54 -6.45
C ALA A 70 11.37 -5.69 -7.15
N PRO A 71 11.66 -6.99 -6.86
CA PRO A 71 10.92 -8.09 -7.49
C PRO A 71 9.41 -8.03 -7.27
N LEU A 72 8.97 -7.63 -6.06
CA LEU A 72 7.54 -7.43 -5.79
C LEU A 72 6.98 -6.24 -6.58
N CYS A 73 7.72 -5.13 -6.64
CA CYS A 73 7.29 -3.94 -7.38
C CYS A 73 7.14 -4.23 -8.88
N GLU A 74 8.08 -4.95 -9.46
CA GLU A 74 8.08 -5.34 -10.88
C GLU A 74 6.88 -6.21 -11.22
N GLU A 75 6.58 -7.22 -10.39
CA GLU A 75 5.42 -8.07 -10.58
C GLU A 75 4.10 -7.31 -10.47
N LEU A 76 3.98 -6.39 -9.50
CA LEU A 76 2.80 -5.52 -9.37
C LEU A 76 2.63 -4.60 -10.56
N CYS A 77 3.73 -4.07 -11.11
CA CYS A 77 3.72 -3.26 -12.32
C CYS A 77 3.22 -4.06 -13.53
N GLN A 78 3.72 -5.29 -13.70
CA GLN A 78 3.30 -6.17 -14.78
C GLN A 78 1.81 -6.52 -14.66
N LEU A 79 1.36 -6.94 -13.48
CA LEU A 79 -0.05 -7.23 -13.21
C LEU A 79 -0.96 -6.03 -13.49
N ALA A 80 -0.56 -4.83 -13.09
CA ALA A 80 -1.35 -3.63 -13.34
C ALA A 80 -1.51 -3.35 -14.84
N VAL A 81 -0.45 -3.57 -15.63
CA VAL A 81 -0.51 -3.43 -17.08
C VAL A 81 -1.39 -4.52 -17.72
N GLU A 82 -1.28 -5.77 -17.26
CA GLU A 82 -2.06 -6.91 -17.78
C GLU A 82 -3.57 -6.77 -17.49
N LEU A 83 -3.91 -6.34 -16.28
CA LEU A 83 -5.29 -6.36 -15.76
C LEU A 83 -6.12 -5.11 -16.09
N THR A 84 -5.52 -4.11 -16.73
CA THR A 84 -6.22 -2.83 -16.96
C THR A 84 -6.31 -2.45 -18.44
N GLY A 85 -7.34 -1.68 -18.82
CA GLY A 85 -7.50 -1.08 -20.14
C GLY A 85 -6.64 0.19 -20.31
N ASP A 86 -6.94 0.99 -21.35
CA ASP A 86 -6.12 2.14 -21.79
C ASP A 86 -6.17 3.33 -20.81
N ALA A 87 -7.29 3.55 -20.13
CA ALA A 87 -7.48 4.69 -19.23
C ALA A 87 -8.01 4.22 -17.84
N PRO A 88 -7.21 3.42 -17.08
CA PRO A 88 -7.70 2.81 -15.87
C PRO A 88 -7.81 3.80 -14.71
N ALA A 89 -8.84 3.61 -13.88
CA ALA A 89 -8.96 4.19 -12.55
C ALA A 89 -8.34 3.23 -11.51
N VAL A 90 -7.22 3.62 -10.90
CA VAL A 90 -6.45 2.75 -10.00
C VAL A 90 -6.43 3.34 -8.59
N LEU A 91 -6.75 2.52 -7.59
CA LEU A 91 -6.70 2.90 -6.18
C LEU A 91 -5.73 2.01 -5.41
N ASP A 92 -4.72 2.62 -4.79
CA ASP A 92 -3.79 1.94 -3.89
C ASP A 92 -4.20 2.21 -2.43
N ASN A 93 -4.68 1.15 -1.76
CA ASN A 93 -5.14 1.20 -0.38
C ASN A 93 -4.01 0.85 0.59
N GLY A 94 -3.64 1.79 1.46
CA GLY A 94 -2.46 1.67 2.31
C GLY A 94 -1.18 1.86 1.50
N CYS A 95 -1.14 2.87 0.65
CA CYS A 95 -0.05 3.12 -0.31
C CYS A 95 1.32 3.41 0.36
N GLY A 96 1.33 3.61 1.68
CA GLY A 96 2.54 3.92 2.42
C GLY A 96 3.28 5.14 1.85
N GLU A 97 4.58 5.00 1.64
CA GLU A 97 5.43 6.04 1.06
C GLU A 97 5.36 6.17 -0.47
N GLY A 98 4.48 5.39 -1.09
CA GLY A 98 4.22 5.46 -2.52
C GLY A 98 5.23 4.70 -3.40
N TYR A 99 6.02 3.79 -2.86
CA TYR A 99 7.02 3.04 -3.61
C TYR A 99 6.37 2.21 -4.73
N TYR A 100 5.44 1.34 -4.37
CA TYR A 100 4.68 0.54 -5.35
C TYR A 100 3.75 1.40 -6.19
N THR A 101 3.05 2.36 -5.58
CA THR A 101 2.15 3.30 -6.26
C THR A 101 2.84 4.01 -7.41
N ALA A 102 4.03 4.58 -7.17
CA ALA A 102 4.80 5.29 -8.18
C ALA A 102 5.33 4.35 -9.28
N GLY A 103 5.79 3.15 -8.90
CA GLY A 103 6.22 2.12 -9.85
C GLY A 103 5.10 1.75 -10.82
N ILE A 104 3.93 1.41 -10.27
CA ILE A 104 2.74 1.02 -11.04
C ILE A 104 2.28 2.17 -11.95
N TYR A 105 2.20 3.40 -11.44
CA TYR A 105 1.82 4.56 -12.25
C TYR A 105 2.74 4.73 -13.47
N ARG A 106 4.05 4.67 -13.25
CA ARG A 106 5.04 4.82 -14.31
C ARG A 106 4.99 3.66 -15.31
N ALA A 107 4.77 2.43 -14.84
CA ALA A 107 4.64 1.26 -15.70
C ALA A 107 3.40 1.36 -16.62
N LEU A 108 2.26 1.79 -16.07
CA LEU A 108 1.06 2.05 -16.86
C LEU A 108 1.29 3.12 -17.93
N CYS A 109 1.92 4.24 -17.56
CA CYS A 109 2.27 5.30 -18.53
C CYS A 109 3.26 4.80 -19.60
N ALA A 110 4.27 4.03 -19.21
CA ALA A 110 5.24 3.44 -20.14
C ALA A 110 4.60 2.44 -21.12
N ALA A 111 3.52 1.77 -20.70
CA ALA A 111 2.70 0.92 -21.56
C ALA A 111 1.71 1.69 -22.45
N GLY A 112 1.79 3.03 -22.50
CA GLY A 112 0.93 3.89 -23.32
C GLY A 112 -0.45 4.15 -22.73
N LYS A 113 -0.70 3.76 -21.49
CA LYS A 113 -2.00 3.97 -20.81
C LYS A 113 -2.07 5.37 -20.18
N THR A 114 -3.30 5.83 -19.92
CA THR A 114 -3.57 7.15 -19.31
C THR A 114 -4.28 6.98 -17.95
N PRO A 115 -3.59 6.47 -16.92
CA PRO A 115 -4.24 6.15 -15.65
C PRO A 115 -4.70 7.39 -14.89
N VAL A 116 -5.86 7.30 -14.25
CA VAL A 116 -6.22 8.14 -13.11
C VAL A 116 -5.94 7.35 -11.85
N MET A 117 -4.88 7.72 -11.12
CA MET A 117 -4.43 6.94 -9.97
C MET A 117 -4.48 7.74 -8.68
N ALA A 118 -4.94 7.07 -7.62
CA ALA A 118 -4.96 7.60 -6.27
C ALA A 118 -4.33 6.61 -5.29
N GLY A 119 -3.65 7.14 -4.26
CA GLY A 119 -3.15 6.38 -3.12
C GLY A 119 -3.71 6.95 -1.82
N ILE A 120 -4.12 6.07 -0.92
CA ILE A 120 -4.55 6.46 0.42
C ILE A 120 -3.72 5.77 1.48
N ASP A 121 -3.51 6.47 2.57
CA ASP A 121 -2.95 5.91 3.80
C ASP A 121 -3.53 6.67 4.99
N ILE A 122 -3.55 6.03 6.16
CA ILE A 122 -4.01 6.68 7.38
C ILE A 122 -2.91 7.52 8.03
N SER A 123 -1.64 7.23 7.73
CA SER A 123 -0.46 7.91 8.27
C SER A 123 -0.10 9.16 7.47
N LYS A 124 -0.31 10.32 8.07
CA LYS A 124 0.14 11.60 7.49
C LYS A 124 1.66 11.70 7.26
N PRO A 125 2.55 11.21 8.15
CA PRO A 125 3.99 11.25 7.91
C PRO A 125 4.41 10.52 6.65
N ILE A 126 3.87 9.34 6.39
CA ILE A 126 4.27 8.52 5.25
C ILE A 126 3.76 9.09 3.92
N LEU A 127 2.54 9.64 3.91
CA LEU A 127 1.96 10.28 2.71
C LEU A 127 2.73 11.53 2.23
N ARG A 128 3.47 12.20 3.12
CA ARG A 128 4.40 13.27 2.71
C ARG A 128 5.50 12.76 1.79
N LEU A 129 5.96 11.53 1.99
CA LEU A 129 6.95 10.88 1.14
C LEU A 129 6.31 10.48 -0.19
N ALA A 130 5.15 9.82 -0.15
CA ALA A 130 4.41 9.41 -1.33
C ALA A 130 4.10 10.58 -2.28
N ALA A 131 3.57 11.69 -1.75
CA ALA A 131 3.24 12.86 -2.52
C ALA A 131 4.46 13.63 -3.09
N LYS A 132 5.65 13.41 -2.53
CA LYS A 132 6.91 13.91 -3.10
C LYS A 132 7.44 12.99 -4.20
N ARG A 133 7.25 11.68 -4.05
CA ARG A 133 7.75 10.64 -4.97
C ARG A 133 7.08 10.70 -6.34
N GLU A 134 5.74 10.89 -6.38
CA GLU A 134 4.99 10.94 -7.63
C GLU A 134 3.92 12.04 -7.60
N LYS A 135 4.11 13.06 -8.44
CA LYS A 135 3.25 14.26 -8.48
C LYS A 135 1.96 14.07 -9.28
N ASN A 136 1.94 13.08 -10.14
CA ASN A 136 0.80 12.81 -11.01
C ASN A 136 -0.24 11.89 -10.36
N VAL A 137 0.09 11.30 -9.20
CA VAL A 137 -0.83 10.48 -8.41
C VAL A 137 -1.51 11.38 -7.35
N GLN A 138 -2.80 11.15 -7.12
CA GLN A 138 -3.58 11.84 -6.10
C GLN A 138 -3.39 11.11 -4.75
N PHE A 139 -2.96 11.81 -3.70
CA PHE A 139 -2.77 11.21 -2.39
C PHE A 139 -3.70 11.80 -1.34
N ALA A 140 -4.27 10.95 -0.48
CA ALA A 140 -5.13 11.40 0.60
C ALA A 140 -4.93 10.63 1.91
N VAL A 141 -4.97 11.35 3.05
CA VAL A 141 -5.17 10.73 4.36
C VAL A 141 -6.60 10.25 4.44
N ALA A 142 -6.79 8.93 4.46
CA ALA A 142 -8.11 8.32 4.52
C ALA A 142 -8.05 6.95 5.22
N SER A 143 -9.21 6.36 5.47
CA SER A 143 -9.33 5.03 6.08
C SER A 143 -9.70 3.99 5.03
N SER A 144 -9.07 2.82 5.08
CA SER A 144 -9.43 1.64 4.28
C SER A 144 -10.90 1.23 4.48
N TYR A 145 -11.43 1.43 5.68
CA TYR A 145 -12.81 1.08 6.03
C TYR A 145 -13.86 2.08 5.56
N ARG A 146 -13.46 3.12 4.85
CA ARG A 146 -14.31 4.07 4.14
C ARG A 146 -13.49 4.76 3.07
N LEU A 147 -13.36 4.09 1.95
CA LEU A 147 -12.59 4.57 0.81
C LEU A 147 -13.24 5.82 0.21
N PRO A 148 -12.47 6.89 -0.03
CA PRO A 148 -13.00 8.12 -0.63
C PRO A 148 -13.11 8.00 -2.16
N ALA A 149 -13.74 6.92 -2.63
CA ALA A 149 -14.03 6.66 -4.03
C ALA A 149 -15.50 6.30 -4.19
N ALA A 150 -16.09 6.63 -5.34
CA ALA A 150 -17.48 6.34 -5.63
C ALA A 150 -17.69 4.83 -5.86
N ASP A 151 -18.93 4.37 -5.72
CA ASP A 151 -19.31 2.99 -6.01
C ASP A 151 -19.00 2.66 -7.47
N GLY A 152 -18.39 1.50 -7.71
CA GLY A 152 -18.09 1.01 -9.05
C GLY A 152 -17.21 1.93 -9.90
N SER A 153 -16.35 2.75 -9.29
CA SER A 153 -15.51 3.74 -10.00
C SER A 153 -14.06 3.32 -10.21
N VAL A 154 -13.66 2.18 -9.66
CA VAL A 154 -12.26 1.70 -9.68
C VAL A 154 -12.14 0.46 -10.57
N ASP A 155 -11.16 0.47 -11.46
CA ASP A 155 -10.82 -0.66 -12.34
C ASP A 155 -9.88 -1.65 -11.66
N LEU A 156 -8.90 -1.11 -10.92
CA LEU A 156 -7.89 -1.88 -10.20
C LEU A 156 -7.69 -1.32 -8.79
N LEU A 157 -7.86 -2.18 -7.79
CA LEU A 157 -7.54 -1.87 -6.40
C LEU A 157 -6.34 -2.70 -5.96
N ILE A 158 -5.38 -2.04 -5.32
CA ILE A 158 -4.16 -2.64 -4.80
C ILE A 158 -4.18 -2.55 -3.28
N ASN A 159 -3.81 -3.62 -2.59
CA ASN A 159 -3.72 -3.69 -1.14
C ASN A 159 -2.46 -4.47 -0.74
N CYS A 160 -1.36 -3.74 -0.50
CA CYS A 160 -0.09 -4.32 -0.08
C CYS A 160 0.09 -4.16 1.43
N PHE A 161 0.09 -5.29 2.19
CA PHE A 161 0.34 -5.31 3.63
C PHE A 161 -0.53 -4.35 4.44
N SER A 162 -1.71 -4.03 3.94
CA SER A 162 -2.65 -3.07 4.50
C SER A 162 -3.92 -3.79 4.99
N PRO A 163 -4.72 -3.19 5.89
CA PRO A 163 -5.94 -3.80 6.37
C PRO A 163 -6.90 -4.17 5.24
N LEU A 164 -7.45 -5.38 5.32
CA LEU A 164 -8.43 -5.88 4.38
C LEU A 164 -9.83 -5.34 4.73
N ALA A 165 -10.38 -4.50 3.87
CA ALA A 165 -11.72 -3.94 4.01
C ALA A 165 -12.60 -4.40 2.85
N ILE A 166 -12.88 -5.70 2.79
CA ILE A 166 -13.45 -6.39 1.62
C ILE A 166 -14.77 -5.77 1.14
N GLU A 167 -15.65 -5.32 2.04
CA GLU A 167 -16.90 -4.66 1.69
C GLU A 167 -16.69 -3.34 0.96
N GLU A 168 -15.72 -2.54 1.41
CA GLU A 168 -15.35 -1.30 0.75
C GLU A 168 -14.68 -1.56 -0.60
N PHE A 169 -13.85 -2.62 -0.70
CA PHE A 169 -13.23 -3.01 -1.96
C PHE A 169 -14.28 -3.44 -2.97
N ARG A 170 -15.27 -4.26 -2.52
CA ARG A 170 -16.42 -4.64 -3.33
C ARG A 170 -17.26 -3.43 -3.75
N ARG A 171 -17.46 -2.45 -2.88
CA ARG A 171 -18.22 -1.24 -3.18
C ARG A 171 -17.57 -0.40 -4.29
N VAL A 172 -16.27 -0.10 -4.16
CA VAL A 172 -15.60 0.84 -5.07
C VAL A 172 -15.20 0.22 -6.41
N LEU A 173 -14.92 -1.08 -6.46
CA LEU A 173 -14.59 -1.76 -7.71
C LEU A 173 -15.81 -1.84 -8.63
N ARG A 174 -15.62 -1.61 -9.93
CA ARG A 174 -16.63 -1.90 -10.93
C ARG A 174 -16.79 -3.41 -11.13
N PRO A 175 -17.94 -3.90 -11.61
CA PRO A 175 -18.08 -5.28 -12.06
C PRO A 175 -16.99 -5.64 -13.09
N GLY A 176 -16.28 -6.75 -12.91
CA GLY A 176 -15.12 -7.13 -13.71
C GLY A 176 -13.84 -6.32 -13.42
N GLY A 177 -13.85 -5.44 -12.41
CA GLY A 177 -12.64 -4.81 -11.89
C GLY A 177 -11.82 -5.77 -11.03
N HIS A 178 -10.52 -5.52 -10.91
CA HIS A 178 -9.59 -6.42 -10.24
C HIS A 178 -9.14 -5.90 -8.88
N PHE A 179 -8.90 -6.83 -7.98
CA PHE A 179 -8.34 -6.60 -6.65
C PHE A 179 -7.05 -7.41 -6.49
N ILE A 180 -5.94 -6.72 -6.25
CA ILE A 180 -4.64 -7.32 -5.95
C ILE A 180 -4.41 -7.25 -4.44
N TYR A 181 -4.20 -8.39 -3.81
CA TYR A 181 -3.93 -8.51 -2.37
C TYR A 181 -2.59 -9.18 -2.13
N VAL A 182 -1.64 -8.42 -1.59
CA VAL A 182 -0.29 -8.90 -1.29
C VAL A 182 -0.16 -9.21 0.19
N VAL A 183 0.28 -10.42 0.47
CA VAL A 183 0.56 -10.89 1.84
C VAL A 183 1.96 -11.51 1.91
N PRO A 184 2.56 -11.58 3.12
CA PRO A 184 3.79 -12.33 3.30
C PRO A 184 3.55 -13.82 3.01
N GLY A 185 4.38 -14.42 2.15
CA GLY A 185 4.39 -15.86 1.94
C GLY A 185 4.92 -16.63 3.16
N GLU A 186 4.82 -17.96 3.12
CA GLU A 186 5.12 -18.83 4.26
C GLU A 186 6.48 -18.55 4.91
N MET A 187 7.53 -18.46 4.11
CA MET A 187 8.92 -18.31 4.57
C MET A 187 9.42 -16.87 4.56
N HIS A 188 8.50 -15.89 4.47
CA HIS A 188 8.90 -14.47 4.47
C HIS A 188 9.62 -14.09 5.75
N LEU A 189 10.85 -13.54 5.58
CA LEU A 189 11.76 -13.10 6.65
C LEU A 189 12.11 -14.20 7.66
N TRP A 190 12.20 -15.45 7.20
CA TRP A 190 12.46 -16.59 8.05
C TRP A 190 13.78 -16.46 8.84
N GLU A 191 14.86 -16.08 8.19
CA GLU A 191 16.19 -15.95 8.81
C GLU A 191 16.19 -14.82 9.86
N MET A 192 15.48 -13.73 9.61
CA MET A 192 15.28 -12.70 10.64
C MET A 192 14.47 -13.24 11.82
N LYS A 193 13.40 -14.02 11.60
CA LYS A 193 12.62 -14.61 12.68
C LYS A 193 13.43 -15.58 13.54
N GLN A 194 14.37 -16.32 12.94
CA GLN A 194 15.28 -17.20 13.67
C GLN A 194 16.21 -16.43 14.63
N VAL A 195 16.57 -15.20 14.29
CA VAL A 195 17.33 -14.32 15.18
C VAL A 195 16.47 -13.75 16.29
N LEU A 196 15.25 -13.34 15.95
CA LEU A 196 14.34 -12.62 16.85
C LEU A 196 13.67 -13.51 17.92
N TYR A 197 13.41 -14.80 17.58
CA TYR A 197 12.58 -15.69 18.39
C TYR A 197 13.29 -17.01 18.68
N ASP A 198 13.17 -17.49 19.93
CA ASP A 198 13.69 -18.81 20.29
C ASP A 198 12.87 -19.95 19.67
N HIS A 199 11.60 -19.70 19.36
CA HIS A 199 10.70 -20.59 18.63
C HIS A 199 10.13 -19.86 17.41
N PRO A 200 10.89 -19.77 16.29
CA PRO A 200 10.44 -19.10 15.08
C PRO A 200 9.26 -19.87 14.45
N TYR A 201 8.37 -19.13 13.83
CA TYR A 201 7.18 -19.71 13.17
C TYR A 201 7.11 -19.24 11.71
N VAL A 202 6.62 -20.11 10.84
CA VAL A 202 6.27 -19.77 9.45
C VAL A 202 4.99 -18.95 9.42
N ASN A 203 4.79 -18.16 8.36
CA ASN A 203 3.53 -17.48 8.16
C ASN A 203 2.46 -18.48 7.74
N GLU A 204 1.24 -18.26 8.21
CA GLU A 204 0.10 -19.03 7.73
C GLU A 204 -0.32 -18.52 6.35
N VAL A 205 -0.29 -19.39 5.35
CA VAL A 205 -0.75 -19.10 3.99
C VAL A 205 -2.16 -19.66 3.84
N LYS A 206 -3.11 -18.82 3.45
CA LYS A 206 -4.50 -19.20 3.25
C LYS A 206 -5.04 -18.67 1.93
N GLU A 207 -5.59 -19.54 1.13
CA GLU A 207 -6.53 -19.18 0.09
C GLU A 207 -7.88 -18.87 0.74
N THR A 208 -8.25 -17.62 0.81
CA THR A 208 -9.52 -17.21 1.41
C THR A 208 -10.44 -16.70 0.32
N PRO A 209 -11.56 -17.38 0.04
CA PRO A 209 -12.58 -16.85 -0.85
C PRO A 209 -13.28 -15.66 -0.18
N TYR A 210 -13.53 -14.63 -0.97
CA TYR A 210 -14.30 -13.46 -0.53
C TYR A 210 -15.60 -13.36 -1.32
N GLU A 211 -16.72 -13.15 -0.64
CA GLU A 211 -18.03 -13.01 -1.25
C GLU A 211 -18.05 -11.86 -2.28
N GLY A 212 -18.51 -12.17 -3.48
CA GLY A 212 -18.58 -11.25 -4.62
C GLY A 212 -17.26 -11.09 -5.37
N PHE A 213 -16.26 -11.97 -5.08
CA PHE A 213 -15.01 -12.02 -5.79
C PHE A 213 -14.68 -13.44 -6.25
N ARG A 214 -14.15 -13.55 -7.45
CA ARG A 214 -13.60 -14.77 -8.03
C ARG A 214 -12.08 -14.69 -8.05
N TYR A 215 -11.41 -15.78 -7.65
CA TYR A 215 -9.96 -15.91 -7.85
C TYR A 215 -9.62 -15.92 -9.34
N VAL A 216 -8.64 -15.11 -9.73
CA VAL A 216 -8.03 -15.12 -11.07
C VAL A 216 -6.73 -15.90 -11.05
N SER A 217 -5.84 -15.58 -10.12
CA SER A 217 -4.54 -16.23 -9.96
C SER A 217 -3.93 -15.95 -8.59
N ILE A 218 -2.95 -16.77 -8.22
CA ILE A 218 -2.03 -16.50 -7.11
C ILE A 218 -0.63 -16.56 -7.71
N ARG A 219 0.16 -15.50 -7.53
CA ARG A 219 1.57 -15.45 -7.93
C ARG A 219 2.46 -15.44 -6.71
N HIS A 220 3.52 -16.22 -6.75
CA HIS A 220 4.47 -16.37 -5.66
C HIS A 220 5.80 -15.73 -6.06
N ILE A 221 6.31 -14.84 -5.22
CA ILE A 221 7.64 -14.27 -5.38
C ILE A 221 8.48 -14.77 -4.23
N THR A 222 9.65 -15.30 -4.52
CA THR A 222 10.64 -15.70 -3.51
C THR A 222 12.02 -15.29 -4.01
N ASP A 223 12.76 -14.60 -3.14
CA ASP A 223 14.14 -14.20 -3.40
C ASP A 223 14.93 -14.16 -2.08
N VAL A 224 16.22 -13.98 -2.15
CA VAL A 224 17.11 -13.78 -0.99
C VAL A 224 17.77 -12.41 -1.11
N ILE A 225 17.54 -11.56 -0.13
CA ILE A 225 18.19 -10.25 -0.03
C ILE A 225 19.43 -10.36 0.85
N HIS A 226 20.51 -9.72 0.40
CA HIS A 226 21.79 -9.69 1.11
C HIS A 226 21.95 -8.33 1.78
N LEU A 227 21.77 -8.27 3.10
CA LEU A 227 21.91 -7.07 3.91
C LEU A 227 23.34 -7.04 4.49
N GLU A 228 24.22 -6.27 3.88
CA GLU A 228 25.63 -6.14 4.27
C GLU A 228 25.88 -4.96 5.23
N ASP A 229 24.86 -4.11 5.44
CA ASP A 229 24.92 -2.96 6.33
C ASP A 229 23.97 -3.17 7.52
N PRO A 230 24.47 -3.08 8.77
CA PRO A 230 23.61 -3.12 9.96
C PRO A 230 22.43 -2.14 9.90
N ALA A 231 22.60 -0.99 9.25
CA ALA A 231 21.54 -0.01 9.09
C ALA A 231 20.36 -0.58 8.25
N ASP A 232 20.64 -1.41 7.26
CA ASP A 232 19.61 -2.05 6.42
C ASP A 232 18.85 -3.14 7.18
N ILE A 233 19.57 -3.90 8.03
CA ILE A 233 18.94 -4.87 8.92
C ILE A 233 17.96 -4.16 9.88
N GLN A 234 18.40 -3.03 10.46
CA GLN A 234 17.54 -2.23 11.33
C GLN A 234 16.39 -1.58 10.58
N ALA A 235 16.61 -1.13 9.35
CA ALA A 235 15.55 -0.56 8.49
C ALA A 235 14.48 -1.63 8.14
N LEU A 236 14.91 -2.84 7.76
CA LEU A 236 14.00 -3.96 7.52
C LEU A 236 13.20 -4.30 8.77
N PHE A 237 13.84 -4.45 9.93
CA PHE A 237 13.17 -4.72 11.19
C PHE A 237 12.18 -3.60 11.56
N GLY A 238 12.62 -2.34 11.49
CA GLY A 238 11.84 -1.16 11.88
C GLY A 238 10.62 -0.91 11.02
N MET A 239 10.57 -1.39 9.77
CA MET A 239 9.41 -1.25 8.90
C MET A 239 8.37 -2.37 9.06
N THR A 240 8.67 -3.39 9.86
CA THR A 240 7.79 -4.55 10.06
C THR A 240 7.07 -4.49 11.41
N PRO A 241 5.92 -5.20 11.57
CA PRO A 241 5.24 -5.31 12.87
C PRO A 241 6.08 -6.01 13.95
N TYR A 242 7.19 -6.64 13.61
CA TYR A 242 8.07 -7.30 14.57
C TYR A 242 8.69 -6.31 15.56
N CYS A 243 8.96 -5.06 15.15
CA CYS A 243 9.52 -4.03 16.03
C CYS A 243 8.67 -3.76 17.29
N TRP A 244 7.36 -4.07 17.24
CA TRP A 244 6.44 -3.88 18.38
C TRP A 244 6.26 -5.13 19.26
N LYS A 245 6.55 -6.31 18.72
CA LYS A 245 6.20 -7.59 19.34
C LYS A 245 7.39 -8.42 19.77
N THR A 246 8.60 -8.06 19.34
CA THR A 246 9.81 -8.85 19.62
C THR A 246 10.30 -8.62 21.05
N PRO A 247 10.64 -9.70 21.79
CA PRO A 247 11.30 -9.59 23.09
C PRO A 247 12.63 -8.84 22.99
N LYS A 248 13.00 -8.10 24.05
CA LYS A 248 14.22 -7.30 24.11
C LYS A 248 15.49 -8.11 23.74
N ALA A 249 15.59 -9.35 24.23
CA ALA A 249 16.70 -10.25 23.92
C ALA A 249 16.84 -10.53 22.42
N GLY A 250 15.74 -10.70 21.68
CA GLY A 250 15.76 -10.90 20.23
C GLY A 250 16.22 -9.64 19.49
N VAL A 251 15.74 -8.46 19.93
CA VAL A 251 16.21 -7.18 19.39
C VAL A 251 17.71 -7.00 19.62
N GLU A 252 18.22 -7.33 20.81
CA GLU A 252 19.65 -7.25 21.13
C GLU A 252 20.49 -8.22 20.28
N LYS A 253 19.97 -9.42 19.96
CA LYS A 253 20.60 -10.36 19.03
C LYS A 253 20.69 -9.74 17.62
N LEU A 254 19.59 -9.18 17.12
CA LEU A 254 19.52 -8.55 15.79
C LEU A 254 20.47 -7.35 15.67
N CYS A 255 20.55 -6.51 16.71
CA CYS A 255 21.45 -5.34 16.74
C CYS A 255 22.95 -5.68 16.67
N LYS A 256 23.33 -6.92 16.94
CA LYS A 256 24.73 -7.38 16.87
C LYS A 256 25.11 -7.90 15.49
N LEU A 257 24.15 -8.08 14.59
CA LEU A 257 24.44 -8.56 13.25
C LEU A 257 25.09 -7.47 12.42
N THR A 258 26.13 -7.86 11.70
CA THR A 258 26.83 -7.01 10.72
C THR A 258 26.34 -7.28 9.31
N GLN A 259 25.75 -8.45 9.06
CA GLN A 259 25.17 -8.88 7.79
C GLN A 259 24.03 -9.85 8.05
N LEU A 260 23.11 -9.96 7.11
CA LEU A 260 22.00 -10.92 7.15
C LEU A 260 21.55 -11.26 5.73
N ASP A 261 21.64 -12.53 5.37
CA ASP A 261 20.93 -13.07 4.22
C ASP A 261 19.51 -13.40 4.67
N CYS A 262 18.53 -12.82 4.02
CA CYS A 262 17.16 -12.94 4.46
C CYS A 262 16.23 -13.23 3.28
N ARG A 263 15.44 -14.27 3.42
CA ARG A 263 14.44 -14.64 2.42
C ARG A 263 13.29 -13.66 2.44
N ILE A 264 12.95 -13.16 1.25
CA ILE A 264 11.68 -12.49 1.01
C ILE A 264 10.76 -13.46 0.27
N ALA A 265 9.53 -13.55 0.70
CA ALA A 265 8.49 -14.35 0.05
C ALA A 265 7.17 -13.62 0.11
N PHE A 266 6.51 -13.47 -1.03
CA PHE A 266 5.24 -12.76 -1.15
C PHE A 266 4.25 -13.59 -1.95
N ASP A 267 3.01 -13.63 -1.47
CA ASP A 267 1.89 -14.19 -2.20
C ASP A 267 1.00 -13.04 -2.69
N ILE A 268 0.82 -12.98 -3.99
CA ILE A 268 0.01 -11.96 -4.67
C ILE A 268 -1.26 -12.64 -5.16
N HIS A 269 -2.33 -12.42 -4.43
CA HIS A 269 -3.66 -12.90 -4.78
C HIS A 269 -4.34 -11.91 -5.72
N VAL A 270 -4.81 -12.37 -6.85
CA VAL A 270 -5.55 -11.59 -7.84
C VAL A 270 -6.98 -12.07 -7.85
N PHE A 271 -7.90 -11.14 -7.63
CA PHE A 271 -9.33 -11.37 -7.68
C PHE A 271 -9.98 -10.49 -8.73
N GLU A 272 -11.10 -10.95 -9.29
CA GLU A 272 -12.01 -10.16 -10.11
C GLU A 272 -13.34 -10.02 -9.38
N LYS A 273 -13.88 -8.80 -9.34
CA LYS A 273 -15.22 -8.57 -8.82
C LYS A 273 -16.26 -9.18 -9.75
N GLU A 274 -17.11 -10.05 -9.19
CA GLU A 274 -18.24 -10.65 -9.91
C GLU A 274 -19.26 -9.59 -10.39
N ARG A 275 -20.02 -9.95 -11.40
CA ARG A 275 -21.02 -9.06 -12.03
C ARG A 275 -22.27 -8.91 -11.19
#